data_0ac9fca605ec4741465e00ad0798533c
#
_entry.id   0ac9fca605ec4741465e00ad0798533c
#
_cell.length_a   1.000
_cell.length_b   1.000
_cell.length_c   1.000
_cell.angle_alpha   90.00
_cell.angle_beta   90.00
_cell.angle_gamma   90.00
#
_symmetry.space_group_name_H-M   'P 1'
#
loop_
_entity.id
_entity.type
_entity.pdbx_description
1 polymer ?
#
loop_
_entity_poly.entity_id
_entity_poly.type
_entity_poly.pdbx_seq_one_letter_code
_entity_poly.pdbx_strand_id
1 'polypeptide(L)'
;MIDLSGVFIPAVTPYVPGTGEVDLPAMQANLRRWAASPIQGVVLAGTTGEAVLLDEAERVALVHAAREVLPSHVLLTVGTGLESTRATIRLTRAVAEAGAQAVLVQPPAYYKGAMTPEALRDHYRAVADASPVPVIVYQAPLRMSTLDL
;
A
#
# COMPACT_ATOMS: atom_id res chain seq x y z
N MET A 1 -15.94 4.37 -10.74
CA MET A 1 -15.63 4.22 -9.27
C MET A 1 -15.28 2.76 -9.08
N ILE A 2 -14.17 2.43 -8.39
CA ILE A 2 -13.83 1.02 -8.11
C ILE A 2 -14.74 0.48 -7.00
N ASP A 3 -15.09 -0.80 -7.09
CA ASP A 3 -15.86 -1.48 -6.04
C ASP A 3 -14.87 -2.07 -5.02
N LEU A 4 -14.93 -1.57 -3.79
CA LEU A 4 -14.11 -2.01 -2.66
C LEU A 4 -14.87 -2.97 -1.74
N SER A 5 -16.07 -3.42 -2.11
CA SER A 5 -16.79 -4.43 -1.35
C SER A 5 -16.11 -5.81 -1.51
N GLY A 6 -16.25 -6.66 -0.49
CA GLY A 6 -15.72 -8.02 -0.54
C GLY A 6 -14.47 -8.25 0.31
N VAL A 7 -13.74 -9.32 0.00
CA VAL A 7 -12.59 -9.77 0.77
C VAL A 7 -11.29 -9.34 0.11
N PHE A 8 -10.46 -8.62 0.86
CA PHE A 8 -9.10 -8.26 0.45
C PHE A 8 -8.09 -9.02 1.31
N ILE A 9 -7.06 -9.58 0.69
CA ILE A 9 -5.97 -10.25 1.39
C ILE A 9 -4.85 -9.25 1.66
N PRO A 10 -4.53 -8.94 2.95
CA PRO A 10 -3.32 -8.23 3.29
C PRO A 10 -2.13 -9.17 3.12
N ALA A 11 -1.38 -9.00 2.04
CA ALA A 11 -0.30 -9.89 1.66
C ALA A 11 0.93 -9.72 2.57
N VAL A 12 1.52 -10.83 2.98
CA VAL A 12 2.87 -10.85 3.57
C VAL A 12 3.91 -10.63 2.47
N THR A 13 5.02 -9.99 2.80
CA THR A 13 6.15 -9.85 1.88
C THR A 13 7.15 -10.96 2.16
N PRO A 14 7.39 -11.90 1.22
CA PRO A 14 8.43 -12.90 1.38
C PRO A 14 9.80 -12.29 1.10
N TYR A 15 10.80 -12.74 1.86
CA TYR A 15 12.19 -12.32 1.72
C TYR A 15 13.10 -13.52 1.45
N VAL A 16 14.16 -13.29 0.68
CA VAL A 16 15.20 -14.30 0.42
C VAL A 16 15.98 -14.54 1.72
N PRO A 17 16.05 -15.80 2.23
CA PRO A 17 16.79 -16.10 3.43
C PRO A 17 18.26 -15.67 3.34
N GLY A 18 18.74 -14.95 4.34
CA GLY A 18 20.13 -14.53 4.47
C GLY A 18 20.51 -13.24 3.75
N THR A 19 19.77 -12.78 2.75
CA THR A 19 20.03 -11.48 2.08
C THR A 19 19.06 -10.38 2.55
N GLY A 20 17.84 -10.74 2.89
CA GLY A 20 16.78 -9.78 3.21
C GLY A 20 16.16 -9.09 2.00
N GLU A 21 16.53 -9.48 0.79
CA GLU A 21 15.92 -9.01 -0.45
C GLU A 21 14.49 -9.54 -0.60
N VAL A 22 13.62 -8.77 -1.23
CA VAL A 22 12.24 -9.21 -1.51
C VAL A 22 12.26 -10.39 -2.50
N ASP A 23 11.63 -11.51 -2.12
CA ASP A 23 11.47 -12.69 -2.98
C ASP A 23 10.26 -12.51 -3.90
N LEU A 24 10.45 -11.86 -5.05
CA LEU A 24 9.38 -11.62 -6.03
C LEU A 24 8.80 -12.93 -6.59
N PRO A 25 9.58 -13.98 -6.92
CA PRO A 25 9.03 -15.28 -7.32
C PRO A 25 8.11 -15.92 -6.27
N ALA A 26 8.50 -15.91 -4.99
CA ALA A 26 7.65 -16.40 -3.92
C ALA A 26 6.37 -15.56 -3.75
N MET A 27 6.47 -14.22 -3.88
CA MET A 27 5.30 -13.34 -3.88
C MET A 27 4.35 -13.71 -5.02
N GLN A 28 4.85 -13.89 -6.24
CA GLN A 28 4.02 -14.29 -7.39
C GLN A 28 3.32 -15.64 -7.18
N ALA A 29 4.03 -16.62 -6.59
CA ALA A 29 3.45 -17.92 -6.26
C ALA A 29 2.29 -17.78 -5.25
N ASN A 30 2.46 -16.96 -4.21
CA ASN A 30 1.41 -16.65 -3.25
C ASN A 30 0.21 -15.95 -3.91
N LEU A 31 0.45 -14.96 -4.75
CA LEU A 31 -0.59 -14.20 -5.45
C LEU A 31 -1.44 -15.10 -6.36
N ARG A 32 -0.81 -16.01 -7.14
CA ARG A 32 -1.53 -16.99 -7.96
C ARG A 32 -2.42 -17.90 -7.10
N ARG A 33 -1.90 -18.35 -5.95
CA ARG A 33 -2.64 -19.21 -5.03
C ARG A 33 -3.85 -18.49 -4.42
N TRP A 34 -3.68 -17.23 -4.00
CA TRP A 34 -4.78 -16.45 -3.44
C TRP A 34 -5.83 -16.07 -4.48
N ALA A 35 -5.40 -15.71 -5.69
CA ALA A 35 -6.29 -15.37 -6.78
C ALA A 35 -7.17 -16.55 -7.27
N ALA A 36 -6.83 -17.78 -6.90
CA ALA A 36 -7.68 -18.95 -7.13
C ALA A 36 -8.89 -19.03 -6.18
N SER A 37 -8.95 -18.17 -5.15
CA SER A 37 -10.08 -18.04 -4.22
C SER A 37 -10.95 -16.84 -4.63
N PRO A 38 -12.22 -16.78 -4.20
CA PRO A 38 -13.13 -15.68 -4.54
C PRO A 38 -12.81 -14.42 -3.72
N ILE A 39 -11.67 -13.78 -3.99
CA ILE A 39 -11.25 -12.53 -3.38
C ILE A 39 -11.54 -11.34 -4.29
N GLN A 40 -11.85 -10.20 -3.71
CA GLN A 40 -12.02 -8.94 -4.42
C GLN A 40 -10.67 -8.31 -4.76
N GLY A 41 -9.70 -8.45 -3.88
CA GLY A 41 -8.40 -7.82 -4.11
C GLY A 41 -7.31 -8.26 -3.14
N VAL A 42 -6.13 -7.67 -3.35
CA VAL A 42 -4.93 -7.87 -2.54
C VAL A 42 -4.40 -6.50 -2.10
N VAL A 43 -3.90 -6.43 -0.87
CA VAL A 43 -3.21 -5.25 -0.33
C VAL A 43 -1.73 -5.58 -0.17
N LEU A 44 -0.88 -5.00 -1.00
CA LEU A 44 0.58 -5.08 -0.89
C LEU A 44 1.12 -3.97 0.00
N ALA A 45 2.27 -4.20 0.60
CA ALA A 45 2.97 -3.20 1.43
C ALA A 45 2.05 -2.51 2.45
N GLY A 46 1.11 -3.26 3.03
CA GLY A 46 0.39 -2.85 4.24
C GLY A 46 1.18 -3.20 5.49
N THR A 47 0.55 -3.13 6.67
CA THR A 47 1.19 -3.52 7.95
C THR A 47 1.60 -4.99 7.94
N THR A 48 0.73 -5.88 7.44
CA THR A 48 1.04 -7.31 7.29
C THR A 48 2.17 -7.57 6.29
N GLY A 49 2.29 -6.72 5.27
CA GLY A 49 3.35 -6.78 4.27
C GLY A 49 4.62 -6.03 4.67
N GLU A 50 4.75 -5.66 5.95
CA GLU A 50 5.95 -5.05 6.53
C GLU A 50 6.42 -3.77 5.81
N ALA A 51 5.45 -2.93 5.40
CA ALA A 51 5.67 -1.72 4.60
C ALA A 51 6.83 -0.84 5.09
N VAL A 52 7.02 -0.74 6.41
CA VAL A 52 8.05 0.12 7.01
C VAL A 52 9.48 -0.39 6.77
N LEU A 53 9.63 -1.64 6.37
CA LEU A 53 10.91 -2.29 6.06
C LEU A 53 11.23 -2.25 4.56
N LEU A 54 10.27 -1.86 3.72
CA LEU A 54 10.41 -1.80 2.26
C LEU A 54 10.79 -0.39 1.82
N ASP A 55 11.76 -0.29 0.92
CA ASP A 55 12.03 0.94 0.20
C ASP A 55 10.99 1.21 -0.91
N GLU A 56 11.09 2.39 -1.55
CA GLU A 56 10.15 2.79 -2.60
C GLU A 56 10.27 1.91 -3.86
N ALA A 57 11.51 1.51 -4.22
CA ALA A 57 11.77 0.69 -5.40
C ALA A 57 11.24 -0.74 -5.22
N GLU A 58 11.41 -1.32 -4.04
CA GLU A 58 10.86 -2.63 -3.69
C GLU A 58 9.34 -2.66 -3.76
N ARG A 59 8.66 -1.59 -3.28
CA ARG A 59 7.19 -1.49 -3.37
C ARG A 59 6.72 -1.41 -4.82
N VAL A 60 7.42 -0.67 -5.68
CA VAL A 60 7.12 -0.62 -7.11
C VAL A 60 7.37 -1.97 -7.80
N ALA A 61 8.47 -2.66 -7.46
CA ALA A 61 8.79 -3.98 -7.98
C ALA A 61 7.72 -5.02 -7.60
N LEU A 62 7.21 -4.97 -6.36
CA LEU A 62 6.09 -5.81 -5.92
C LEU A 62 4.82 -5.58 -6.76
N VAL A 63 4.53 -4.32 -7.14
CA VAL A 63 3.37 -4.00 -7.99
C VAL A 63 3.53 -4.59 -9.39
N HIS A 64 4.70 -4.44 -10.01
CA HIS A 64 4.98 -5.05 -11.32
C HIS A 64 4.85 -6.57 -11.25
N ALA A 65 5.50 -7.21 -10.28
CA ALA A 65 5.41 -8.66 -10.09
C ALA A 65 3.97 -9.14 -9.88
N ALA A 66 3.16 -8.37 -9.17
CA ALA A 66 1.76 -8.69 -8.94
C ALA A 66 0.93 -8.58 -10.23
N ARG A 67 1.13 -7.52 -11.03
CA ARG A 67 0.38 -7.34 -12.29
C ARG A 67 0.66 -8.43 -13.33
N GLU A 68 1.85 -9.00 -13.32
CA GLU A 68 2.20 -10.12 -14.22
C GLU A 68 1.36 -11.39 -13.95
N VAL A 69 0.84 -11.55 -12.73
CA VAL A 69 0.21 -12.82 -12.32
C VAL A 69 -1.23 -12.69 -11.85
N LEU A 70 -1.66 -11.51 -11.39
CA LEU A 70 -3.02 -11.31 -10.93
C LEU A 70 -3.99 -11.11 -12.10
N PRO A 71 -5.13 -11.79 -12.10
CA PRO A 71 -6.22 -11.51 -13.05
C PRO A 71 -6.67 -10.04 -12.95
N SER A 72 -7.13 -9.49 -14.05
CA SER A 72 -7.55 -8.07 -14.15
C SER A 72 -8.71 -7.69 -13.22
N HIS A 73 -9.56 -8.65 -12.86
CA HIS A 73 -10.67 -8.43 -11.93
C HIS A 73 -10.25 -8.40 -10.46
N VAL A 74 -9.04 -8.88 -10.11
CA VAL A 74 -8.51 -8.80 -8.74
C VAL A 74 -7.88 -7.44 -8.54
N LEU A 75 -8.47 -6.64 -7.66
CA LEU A 75 -7.99 -5.29 -7.35
C LEU A 75 -6.65 -5.32 -6.61
N LEU A 76 -5.74 -4.46 -7.03
CA LEU A 76 -4.44 -4.29 -6.41
C LEU A 76 -4.40 -2.95 -5.66
N THR A 77 -4.39 -3.03 -4.34
CA THR A 77 -4.20 -1.91 -3.43
C THR A 77 -2.78 -1.94 -2.86
N VAL A 78 -2.14 -0.79 -2.73
CA VAL A 78 -0.73 -0.72 -2.30
C VAL A 78 -0.56 0.30 -1.18
N GLY A 79 0.17 -0.06 -0.14
CA GLY A 79 0.57 0.86 0.93
C GLY A 79 1.62 1.85 0.45
N THR A 80 1.31 3.15 0.49
CA THR A 80 2.19 4.22 0.01
C THR A 80 2.52 5.28 1.06
N GLY A 81 1.94 5.18 2.27
CA GLY A 81 2.22 6.11 3.35
C GLY A 81 3.69 6.12 3.74
N LEU A 82 4.28 7.33 3.76
CA LEU A 82 5.65 7.64 4.21
C LEU A 82 5.60 8.85 5.13
N GLU A 83 6.72 9.14 5.82
CA GLU A 83 6.80 10.24 6.79
C GLU A 83 6.63 11.64 6.17
N SER A 84 6.95 11.82 4.88
CA SER A 84 6.74 13.11 4.22
C SER A 84 5.64 13.04 3.17
N THR A 85 4.76 14.05 3.12
CA THR A 85 3.71 14.19 2.11
C THR A 85 4.27 14.11 0.69
N ARG A 86 5.42 14.74 0.44
CA ARG A 86 6.09 14.72 -0.87
C ARG A 86 6.51 13.30 -1.28
N ALA A 87 7.08 12.52 -0.37
CA ALA A 87 7.49 11.15 -0.66
C ALA A 87 6.27 10.24 -0.85
N THR A 88 5.23 10.40 -0.03
CA THR A 88 3.95 9.69 -0.20
C THR A 88 3.33 9.95 -1.58
N ILE A 89 3.29 11.21 -2.03
CA ILE A 89 2.78 11.56 -3.37
C ILE A 89 3.63 10.91 -4.48
N ARG A 90 4.96 10.99 -4.37
CA ARG A 90 5.86 10.39 -5.36
C ARG A 90 5.65 8.89 -5.47
N LEU A 91 5.63 8.19 -4.35
CA LEU A 91 5.40 6.75 -4.33
C LEU A 91 3.99 6.37 -4.81
N THR A 92 2.97 7.13 -4.42
CA THR A 92 1.59 6.93 -4.88
C THR A 92 1.49 6.98 -6.41
N ARG A 93 2.15 7.95 -7.04
CA ARG A 93 2.19 8.05 -8.50
C ARG A 93 2.94 6.89 -9.15
N ALA A 94 4.09 6.53 -8.60
CA ALA A 94 4.93 5.45 -9.12
C ALA A 94 4.20 4.09 -9.06
N VAL A 95 3.54 3.75 -7.95
CA VAL A 95 2.79 2.49 -7.85
C VAL A 95 1.53 2.50 -8.70
N ALA A 96 0.86 3.64 -8.88
CA ALA A 96 -0.28 3.75 -9.79
C ALA A 96 0.14 3.55 -11.26
N GLU A 97 1.27 4.14 -11.68
CA GLU A 97 1.86 3.93 -13.00
C GLU A 97 2.26 2.46 -13.21
N ALA A 98 2.77 1.79 -12.18
CA ALA A 98 3.08 0.36 -12.20
C ALA A 98 1.83 -0.55 -12.22
N GLY A 99 0.62 -0.02 -11.99
CA GLY A 99 -0.64 -0.76 -12.12
C GLY A 99 -1.44 -0.96 -10.83
N ALA A 100 -1.13 -0.26 -9.72
CA ALA A 100 -2.00 -0.20 -8.57
C ALA A 100 -3.32 0.50 -8.93
N GLN A 101 -4.44 -0.02 -8.42
CA GLN A 101 -5.79 0.50 -8.71
C GLN A 101 -6.36 1.30 -7.52
N ALA A 102 -5.77 1.18 -6.35
CA ALA A 102 -5.99 2.02 -5.18
C ALA A 102 -4.74 2.08 -4.33
N VAL A 103 -4.63 3.07 -3.46
CA VAL A 103 -3.54 3.17 -2.50
C VAL A 103 -4.07 3.24 -1.07
N LEU A 104 -3.33 2.61 -0.15
CA LEU A 104 -3.58 2.63 1.28
C LEU A 104 -2.56 3.55 1.93
N VAL A 105 -3.00 4.67 2.48
CA VAL A 105 -2.10 5.70 3.04
C VAL A 105 -2.23 5.73 4.55
N GLN A 106 -1.16 5.30 5.23
CA GLN A 106 -1.00 5.49 6.67
C GLN A 106 -0.53 6.92 6.96
N PRO A 107 -0.87 7.49 8.13
CA PRO A 107 -0.39 8.81 8.51
C PRO A 107 1.12 8.78 8.83
N PRO A 108 1.82 9.92 8.71
CA PRO A 108 3.14 10.08 9.30
C PRO A 108 3.10 9.77 10.80
N ALA A 109 4.10 9.05 11.31
CA ALA A 109 4.06 8.48 12.66
C ALA A 109 5.23 8.90 13.55
N TYR A 110 6.33 9.38 13.00
CA TYR A 110 7.54 9.68 13.78
C TYR A 110 7.34 10.88 14.74
N TYR A 111 6.84 11.99 14.24
CA TYR A 111 6.56 13.18 15.05
C TYR A 111 5.12 13.23 15.52
N LYS A 112 4.67 12.22 16.28
CA LYS A 112 3.27 12.07 16.73
C LYS A 112 2.67 13.34 17.33
N GLY A 113 3.42 14.05 18.17
CA GLY A 113 2.94 15.29 18.83
C GLY A 113 2.71 16.47 17.88
N ALA A 114 3.28 16.42 16.66
CA ALA A 114 3.07 17.43 15.63
C ALA A 114 2.00 17.04 14.62
N MET A 115 1.48 15.82 14.69
CA MET A 115 0.42 15.32 13.80
C MET A 115 -0.95 15.73 14.32
N THR A 116 -1.21 17.05 14.26
CA THR A 116 -2.54 17.59 14.61
C THR A 116 -3.58 17.15 13.58
N PRO A 117 -4.89 17.18 13.90
CA PRO A 117 -5.95 16.92 12.93
C PRO A 117 -5.84 17.77 11.66
N GLU A 118 -5.42 19.03 11.79
CA GLU A 118 -5.20 19.94 10.67
C GLU A 118 -4.05 19.46 9.79
N ALA A 119 -2.88 19.14 10.37
CA ALA A 119 -1.71 18.66 9.66
C ALA A 119 -2.02 17.35 8.90
N LEU A 120 -2.75 16.45 9.53
CA LEU A 120 -3.17 15.19 8.90
C LEU A 120 -4.17 15.42 7.77
N ARG A 121 -5.16 16.31 7.94
CA ARG A 121 -6.09 16.67 6.85
C ARG A 121 -5.36 17.25 5.65
N ASP A 122 -4.43 18.17 5.88
CA ASP A 122 -3.64 18.78 4.80
C ASP A 122 -2.77 17.75 4.09
N HIS A 123 -2.15 16.82 4.85
CA HIS A 123 -1.41 15.69 4.30
C HIS A 123 -2.29 14.84 3.37
N TYR A 124 -3.45 14.37 3.86
CA TYR A 124 -4.32 13.49 3.07
C TYR A 124 -4.95 14.20 1.87
N ARG A 125 -5.31 15.50 2.00
CA ARG A 125 -5.79 16.29 0.87
C ARG A 125 -4.73 16.39 -0.22
N ALA A 126 -3.50 16.77 0.14
CA ALA A 126 -2.41 16.88 -0.82
C ALA A 126 -2.11 15.55 -1.53
N VAL A 127 -2.18 14.43 -0.81
CA VAL A 127 -2.00 13.10 -1.40
C VAL A 127 -3.17 12.75 -2.32
N ALA A 128 -4.41 12.99 -1.90
CA ALA A 128 -5.60 12.68 -2.70
C ALA A 128 -5.67 13.53 -3.98
N ASP A 129 -5.39 14.83 -3.88
CA ASP A 129 -5.38 15.75 -5.03
C ASP A 129 -4.31 15.39 -6.07
N ALA A 130 -3.21 14.78 -5.62
CA ALA A 130 -2.09 14.39 -6.48
C ALA A 130 -2.18 12.95 -6.99
N SER A 131 -3.07 12.13 -6.44
CA SER A 131 -3.18 10.70 -6.74
C SER A 131 -3.98 10.45 -8.01
N PRO A 132 -3.48 9.63 -8.95
CA PRO A 132 -4.26 9.21 -10.11
C PRO A 132 -5.27 8.10 -9.81
N VAL A 133 -5.23 7.52 -8.60
CA VAL A 133 -6.10 6.43 -8.16
C VAL A 133 -6.74 6.75 -6.80
N PRO A 134 -7.84 6.09 -6.41
CA PRO A 134 -8.46 6.29 -5.10
C PRO A 134 -7.49 6.10 -3.94
N VAL A 135 -7.59 6.99 -2.95
CA VAL A 135 -6.83 6.96 -1.70
C VAL A 135 -7.70 6.43 -0.58
N ILE A 136 -7.23 5.37 0.09
CA ILE A 136 -7.85 4.80 1.28
C ILE A 136 -7.04 5.30 2.48
N VAL A 137 -7.69 6.05 3.36
CA VAL A 137 -7.08 6.49 4.63
C VAL A 137 -6.99 5.29 5.57
N TYR A 138 -5.76 4.96 5.98
CA TYR A 138 -5.52 3.85 6.90
C TYR A 138 -5.16 4.37 8.29
N GLN A 139 -5.94 3.94 9.28
CA GLN A 139 -5.75 4.34 10.67
C GLN A 139 -5.66 3.13 11.57
N ALA A 140 -4.57 3.06 12.35
CA ALA A 140 -4.35 2.04 13.37
C ALA A 140 -3.95 2.70 14.70
N PRO A 141 -4.91 3.05 15.56
CA PRO A 141 -4.71 3.90 16.75
C PRO A 141 -3.59 3.45 17.69
N LEU A 142 -3.39 2.16 17.84
CA LEU A 142 -2.38 1.61 18.74
C LEU A 142 -0.94 1.73 18.21
N ARG A 143 -0.76 2.04 16.93
CA ARG A 143 0.55 1.98 16.25
C ARG A 143 0.98 3.26 15.59
N MET A 144 0.07 4.18 15.31
CA MET A 144 0.34 5.38 14.52
C MET A 144 -0.47 6.57 15.02
N SER A 145 -0.19 7.75 14.49
CA SER A 145 -0.99 8.96 14.73
C SER A 145 -2.43 8.76 14.24
N THR A 146 -3.40 9.34 14.95
CA THR A 146 -4.82 9.15 14.65
C THR A 146 -5.47 10.45 14.23
N LEU A 147 -6.44 10.35 13.32
CA LEU A 147 -7.43 11.38 13.08
C LEU A 147 -8.66 11.09 13.95
N ASP A 148 -9.17 12.09 14.62
CA ASP A 148 -10.54 12.07 15.13
C ASP A 148 -11.45 12.39 13.95
N LEU A 149 -12.17 11.36 13.50
CA LEU A 149 -13.11 11.43 12.38
C LEU A 149 -14.51 11.73 12.89
#